data_7b6509091a30c2a3ed2d967b774ce5c8
#
_entry.id   7b6509091a30c2a3ed2d967b774ce5c8
#
_cell.length_a   1.000
_cell.length_b   1.000
_cell.length_c   1.000
_cell.angle_alpha   90.00
_cell.angle_beta   90.00
_cell.angle_gamma   90.00
#
_symmetry.space_group_name_H-M   'P 1'
#
loop_
_entity.id
_entity.type
_entity.pdbx_description
1 polymer ?
#
loop_
_entity_poly.entity_id
_entity_poly.type
_entity_poly.pdbx_seq_one_letter_code
_entity_poly.pdbx_strand_id
1 'polypeptide(L)'
;MSLSQRLLVVALAALTACAGGPPPPDWQANAKSAMDQATAAYLAGDSAGEARAFERAREQISRTGRPELMARAELMRCAAHVASLVFEPCQGFERLRNDAALPERAYADHLAARALPPAAIERLPQAQRAAAAAVAGGASTASVQGIDDPLSRLIAAAVLFQAGKASPATITLAAETASAQGWRRPLLAWLEVLALRAERAGALDEAQRLRRQMQLVQGAK
;
A
#
# COMPACT_ATOMS: atom_id res chain seq x y z
N MET A 1 -4.79 59.68 4.08
CA MET A 1 -5.27 58.28 4.19
C MET A 1 -6.65 58.33 4.82
N SER A 2 -7.70 58.00 4.07
CA SER A 2 -9.10 58.05 4.51
C SER A 2 -9.39 56.94 5.52
N LEU A 3 -10.36 57.15 6.42
CA LEU A 3 -10.78 56.19 7.44
C LEU A 3 -11.13 54.83 6.86
N SER A 4 -11.66 54.80 5.62
CA SER A 4 -11.95 53.59 4.84
C SER A 4 -10.73 52.76 4.43
N GLN A 5 -9.56 53.41 4.18
CA GLN A 5 -8.32 52.69 3.86
C GLN A 5 -7.71 52.01 5.11
N ARG A 6 -7.91 52.58 6.27
CA ARG A 6 -7.42 51.99 7.55
C ARG A 6 -8.27 50.79 7.96
N LEU A 7 -9.58 50.82 7.70
CA LEU A 7 -10.50 49.69 7.93
C LEU A 7 -10.22 48.50 7.01
N LEU A 8 -9.82 48.77 5.75
CA LEU A 8 -9.51 47.69 4.79
C LEU A 8 -8.23 46.95 5.12
N VAL A 9 -7.20 47.65 5.66
CA VAL A 9 -5.93 47.03 6.04
C VAL A 9 -6.07 46.18 7.31
N VAL A 10 -6.95 46.59 8.25
CA VAL A 10 -7.22 45.79 9.46
C VAL A 10 -8.02 44.51 9.14
N ALA A 11 -8.91 44.56 8.17
CA ALA A 11 -9.70 43.37 7.74
C ALA A 11 -8.84 42.31 7.02
N LEU A 12 -7.78 42.72 6.30
CA LEU A 12 -6.87 41.75 5.62
C LEU A 12 -5.91 41.03 6.58
N ALA A 13 -5.59 41.64 7.72
CA ALA A 13 -4.70 41.02 8.72
C ALA A 13 -5.36 39.93 9.58
N ALA A 14 -6.71 39.86 9.57
CA ALA A 14 -7.45 38.86 10.35
C ALA A 14 -7.64 37.49 9.64
N LEU A 15 -7.26 37.37 8.36
CA LEU A 15 -7.47 36.15 7.55
C LEU A 15 -6.29 35.18 7.57
N THR A 16 -5.18 35.47 8.25
CA THR A 16 -4.00 34.61 8.29
C THR A 16 -3.88 33.76 9.56
N ALA A 17 -4.89 33.72 10.43
CA ALA A 17 -4.83 33.05 11.74
C ALA A 17 -5.50 31.66 11.78
N CYS A 18 -5.77 31.00 10.66
CA CYS A 18 -6.42 29.69 10.64
C CYS A 18 -5.69 28.67 9.77
N ALA A 19 -4.44 28.33 10.10
CA ALA A 19 -3.81 27.14 9.53
C ALA A 19 -2.66 26.67 10.40
N GLY A 20 -2.95 26.01 11.50
CA GLY A 20 -1.91 25.34 12.28
C GLY A 20 -2.44 24.92 13.64
N GLY A 21 -3.05 23.73 13.71
CA GLY A 21 -3.14 23.03 15.00
C GLY A 21 -1.75 22.82 15.59
N PRO A 22 -1.65 22.49 16.88
CA PRO A 22 -0.35 22.20 17.49
C PRO A 22 0.35 21.11 16.66
N PRO A 23 1.69 21.20 16.49
CA PRO A 23 2.44 20.21 15.74
C PRO A 23 2.19 18.81 16.33
N PRO A 24 2.14 17.76 15.51
CA PRO A 24 1.96 16.40 16.01
C PRO A 24 3.10 16.07 17.00
N PRO A 25 2.82 15.26 18.03
CA PRO A 25 3.85 14.82 18.96
C PRO A 25 5.03 14.16 18.23
N ASP A 26 6.25 14.34 18.70
CA ASP A 26 7.47 13.84 18.05
C ASP A 26 7.42 12.33 17.74
N TRP A 27 6.87 11.52 18.65
CA TRP A 27 6.73 10.09 18.44
C TRP A 27 5.90 9.77 17.18
N GLN A 28 4.88 10.57 16.89
CA GLN A 28 3.98 10.34 15.73
C GLN A 28 4.72 10.66 14.43
N ALA A 29 5.44 11.79 14.38
CA ALA A 29 6.25 12.15 13.22
C ALA A 29 7.37 11.12 12.98
N ASN A 30 8.04 10.70 14.06
CA ASN A 30 9.12 9.70 14.00
C ASN A 30 8.60 8.33 13.59
N ALA A 31 7.46 7.87 14.13
CA ALA A 31 6.83 6.60 13.74
C ALA A 31 6.44 6.62 12.26
N LYS A 32 5.80 7.72 11.80
CA LYS A 32 5.43 7.86 10.38
C LYS A 32 6.66 7.81 9.48
N SER A 33 7.69 8.58 9.77
CA SER A 33 8.93 8.60 8.99
C SER A 33 9.60 7.22 8.95
N ALA A 34 9.63 6.51 10.07
CA ALA A 34 10.19 5.18 10.16
C ALA A 34 9.36 4.15 9.35
N MET A 35 8.04 4.25 9.36
CA MET A 35 7.15 3.41 8.51
C MET A 35 7.35 3.69 7.03
N ASP A 36 7.46 4.96 6.63
CA ASP A 36 7.73 5.35 5.24
C ASP A 36 9.08 4.77 4.77
N GLN A 37 10.12 4.85 5.61
CA GLN A 37 11.44 4.26 5.35
C GLN A 37 11.38 2.72 5.25
N ALA A 38 10.63 2.06 6.14
CA ALA A 38 10.46 0.60 6.10
C ALA A 38 9.79 0.17 4.78
N THR A 39 8.71 0.85 4.39
CA THR A 39 8.01 0.58 3.14
C THR A 39 8.92 0.80 1.93
N ALA A 40 9.63 1.92 1.88
CA ALA A 40 10.56 2.24 0.78
C ALA A 40 11.69 1.19 0.68
N ALA A 41 12.31 0.82 1.81
CA ALA A 41 13.35 -0.19 1.85
C ALA A 41 12.84 -1.57 1.37
N TYR A 42 11.65 -1.97 1.83
CA TYR A 42 11.03 -3.21 1.39
C TYR A 42 10.81 -3.24 -0.13
N LEU A 43 10.19 -2.20 -0.69
CA LEU A 43 9.90 -2.09 -2.12
C LEU A 43 11.17 -2.04 -2.98
N ALA A 44 12.24 -1.43 -2.45
CA ALA A 44 13.57 -1.43 -3.08
C ALA A 44 14.29 -2.79 -3.01
N GLY A 45 13.80 -3.75 -2.19
CA GLY A 45 14.42 -5.06 -2.01
C GLY A 45 15.43 -5.14 -0.86
N ASP A 46 15.53 -4.10 -0.01
CA ASP A 46 16.39 -4.08 1.19
C ASP A 46 15.61 -4.58 2.42
N SER A 47 15.64 -5.90 2.65
CA SER A 47 14.97 -6.52 3.80
C SER A 47 15.61 -6.12 5.14
N ALA A 48 16.93 -5.88 5.17
CA ALA A 48 17.60 -5.47 6.40
C ALA A 48 17.26 -4.02 6.76
N GLY A 49 17.18 -3.13 5.76
CA GLY A 49 16.71 -1.74 5.93
C GLY A 49 15.27 -1.67 6.38
N GLU A 50 14.38 -2.47 5.79
CA GLU A 50 12.99 -2.62 6.22
C GLU A 50 12.90 -3.00 7.69
N ALA A 51 13.57 -4.10 8.10
CA ALA A 51 13.50 -4.58 9.48
C ALA A 51 13.96 -3.52 10.48
N ARG A 52 15.10 -2.86 10.23
CA ARG A 52 15.60 -1.80 11.11
C ARG A 52 14.66 -0.60 11.18
N ALA A 53 14.10 -0.18 10.06
CA ALA A 53 13.17 0.95 10.01
C ALA A 53 11.85 0.61 10.72
N PHE A 54 11.33 -0.59 10.51
CA PHE A 54 10.11 -1.05 11.16
C PHE A 54 10.27 -1.15 12.69
N GLU A 55 11.40 -1.66 13.19
CA GLU A 55 11.68 -1.67 14.64
C GLU A 55 11.70 -0.26 15.23
N ARG A 56 12.28 0.74 14.54
CA ARG A 56 12.20 2.13 15.00
C ARG A 56 10.75 2.63 15.09
N ALA A 57 9.91 2.28 14.11
CA ALA A 57 8.49 2.64 14.16
C ALA A 57 7.79 1.99 15.35
N ARG A 58 8.02 0.70 15.57
CA ARG A 58 7.48 -0.06 16.72
C ARG A 58 7.90 0.58 18.05
N GLU A 59 9.15 0.95 18.19
CA GLU A 59 9.67 1.63 19.39
C GLU A 59 8.94 2.94 19.67
N GLN A 60 8.72 3.78 18.66
CA GLN A 60 7.98 5.02 18.83
C GLN A 60 6.51 4.78 19.23
N ILE A 61 5.85 3.82 18.59
CA ILE A 61 4.45 3.49 18.85
C ILE A 61 4.29 2.85 20.24
N SER A 62 5.21 1.97 20.66
CA SER A 62 5.13 1.27 21.95
C SER A 62 5.12 2.23 23.16
N ARG A 63 5.78 3.39 23.02
CA ARG A 63 5.77 4.44 24.07
C ARG A 63 4.37 4.98 24.38
N THR A 64 3.44 4.77 23.47
CA THR A 64 2.05 5.24 23.66
C THR A 64 1.18 4.26 24.45
N GLY A 65 1.62 3.01 24.59
CA GLY A 65 0.81 1.93 25.16
C GLY A 65 -0.46 1.59 24.39
N ARG A 66 -0.53 1.97 23.09
CA ARG A 66 -1.73 1.85 22.24
C ARG A 66 -1.60 0.69 21.26
N PRO A 67 -2.19 -0.50 21.57
CA PRO A 67 -2.08 -1.68 20.71
C PRO A 67 -2.75 -1.50 19.35
N GLU A 68 -3.80 -0.68 19.25
CA GLU A 68 -4.47 -0.38 17.98
C GLU A 68 -3.57 0.36 16.97
N LEU A 69 -2.64 1.19 17.45
CA LEU A 69 -1.67 1.84 16.57
C LEU A 69 -0.60 0.85 16.09
N MET A 70 -0.18 -0.06 16.96
CA MET A 70 0.74 -1.14 16.59
C MET A 70 0.09 -2.07 15.56
N ALA A 71 -1.17 -2.45 15.75
CA ALA A 71 -1.92 -3.25 14.79
C ALA A 71 -1.98 -2.59 13.40
N ARG A 72 -2.19 -1.27 13.35
CA ARG A 72 -2.16 -0.51 12.10
C ARG A 72 -0.79 -0.53 11.43
N ALA A 73 0.29 -0.36 12.18
CA ALA A 73 1.65 -0.42 11.64
C ALA A 73 1.97 -1.81 11.05
N GLU A 74 1.60 -2.89 11.75
CA GLU A 74 1.75 -4.26 11.24
C GLU A 74 0.97 -4.47 9.95
N LEU A 75 -0.26 -3.94 9.83
CA LEU A 75 -1.04 -4.03 8.59
C LEU A 75 -0.41 -3.26 7.42
N MET A 76 0.15 -2.07 7.67
CA MET A 76 0.85 -1.30 6.64
C MET A 76 2.04 -2.09 6.09
N ARG A 77 2.80 -2.74 6.96
CA ARG A 77 3.89 -3.64 6.57
C ARG A 77 3.38 -4.80 5.72
N CYS A 78 2.34 -5.50 6.18
CA CYS A 78 1.71 -6.59 5.42
C CYS A 78 1.21 -6.14 4.04
N ALA A 79 0.63 -4.96 3.94
CA ALA A 79 0.13 -4.43 2.68
C ALA A 79 1.26 -4.26 1.65
N ALA A 80 2.44 -3.78 2.07
CA ALA A 80 3.62 -3.70 1.20
C ALA A 80 4.10 -5.10 0.74
N HIS A 81 4.02 -6.11 1.62
CA HIS A 81 4.34 -7.49 1.28
C HIS A 81 3.35 -8.06 0.26
N VAL A 82 2.06 -7.86 0.47
CA VAL A 82 1.00 -8.27 -0.48
C VAL A 82 1.20 -7.62 -1.85
N ALA A 83 1.56 -6.33 -1.92
CA ALA A 83 1.87 -5.64 -3.18
C ALA A 83 2.99 -6.31 -4.00
N SER A 84 3.85 -7.07 -3.34
CA SER A 84 4.93 -7.87 -3.92
C SER A 84 4.61 -9.36 -4.03
N LEU A 85 3.33 -9.73 -3.99
CA LEU A 85 2.82 -11.10 -4.09
C LEU A 85 3.30 -12.05 -2.96
N VAL A 86 3.63 -11.50 -1.79
CA VAL A 86 3.92 -12.29 -0.59
C VAL A 86 2.63 -12.39 0.23
N PHE A 87 2.02 -13.59 0.23
CA PHE A 87 0.69 -13.85 0.81
C PHE A 87 0.78 -14.62 2.14
N GLU A 88 1.82 -14.38 2.91
CA GLU A 88 1.96 -14.95 4.23
C GLU A 88 0.98 -14.32 5.23
N PRO A 89 0.51 -15.07 6.25
CA PRO A 89 -0.32 -14.49 7.30
C PRO A 89 0.37 -13.31 7.99
N CYS A 90 -0.38 -12.25 8.24
CA CYS A 90 0.09 -11.05 8.95
C CYS A 90 0.24 -11.33 10.47
N GLN A 91 1.17 -12.18 10.86
CA GLN A 91 1.29 -12.66 12.25
C GLN A 91 1.43 -11.54 13.28
N GLY A 92 2.10 -10.44 12.94
CA GLY A 92 2.21 -9.27 13.80
C GLY A 92 0.85 -8.66 14.11
N PHE A 93 0.00 -8.51 13.09
CA PHE A 93 -1.36 -8.04 13.23
C PHE A 93 -2.27 -9.07 13.94
N GLU A 94 -2.17 -10.36 13.60
CA GLU A 94 -3.05 -11.39 14.18
C GLU A 94 -2.96 -11.45 15.70
N ARG A 95 -1.79 -11.20 16.27
CA ARG A 95 -1.61 -11.11 17.73
C ARG A 95 -2.33 -9.91 18.36
N LEU A 96 -2.62 -8.88 17.57
CA LEU A 96 -3.24 -7.62 17.99
C LEU A 96 -4.68 -7.47 17.44
N ARG A 97 -5.21 -8.49 16.75
CA ARG A 97 -6.49 -8.42 16.05
C ARG A 97 -7.64 -8.01 16.98
N ASN A 98 -7.62 -8.46 18.22
CA ASN A 98 -8.69 -8.16 19.19
C ASN A 98 -8.69 -6.69 19.63
N ASP A 99 -7.52 -6.04 19.60
CA ASP A 99 -7.35 -4.64 19.95
C ASP A 99 -7.53 -3.71 18.74
N ALA A 100 -7.57 -4.28 17.53
CA ALA A 100 -7.73 -3.52 16.29
C ALA A 100 -9.19 -3.12 16.08
N ALA A 101 -9.43 -1.93 15.51
CA ALA A 101 -10.76 -1.46 15.15
C ALA A 101 -11.34 -2.23 13.94
N LEU A 102 -12.64 -2.09 13.71
CA LEU A 102 -13.34 -2.80 12.63
C LEU A 102 -12.74 -2.50 11.21
N PRO A 103 -12.34 -1.26 10.88
CA PRO A 103 -11.68 -1.00 9.59
C PRO A 103 -10.38 -1.77 9.40
N GLU A 104 -9.53 -1.85 10.44
CA GLU A 104 -8.27 -2.59 10.39
C GLU A 104 -8.50 -4.09 10.25
N ARG A 105 -9.50 -4.65 10.95
CA ARG A 105 -9.88 -6.07 10.80
C ARG A 105 -10.38 -6.36 9.38
N ALA A 106 -11.24 -5.49 8.83
CA ALA A 106 -11.72 -5.62 7.46
C ALA A 106 -10.55 -5.54 6.46
N TYR A 107 -9.59 -4.65 6.70
CA TYR A 107 -8.43 -4.51 5.83
C TYR A 107 -7.50 -5.73 5.89
N ALA A 108 -7.29 -6.33 7.07
CA ALA A 108 -6.55 -7.58 7.22
C ALA A 108 -7.19 -8.72 6.43
N ASP A 109 -8.53 -8.84 6.52
CA ASP A 109 -9.27 -9.86 5.78
C ASP A 109 -9.25 -9.61 4.27
N HIS A 110 -9.26 -8.33 3.85
CA HIS A 110 -9.06 -7.93 2.45
C HIS A 110 -7.67 -8.34 1.93
N LEU A 111 -6.60 -8.05 2.68
CA LEU A 111 -5.24 -8.44 2.30
C LEU A 111 -5.06 -9.96 2.17
N ALA A 112 -5.86 -10.73 2.91
CA ALA A 112 -5.92 -12.19 2.79
C ALA A 112 -6.86 -12.68 1.66
N ALA A 113 -7.34 -11.80 0.81
CA ALA A 113 -8.31 -12.05 -0.27
C ALA A 113 -9.58 -12.80 0.19
N ARG A 114 -10.03 -12.56 1.42
CA ARG A 114 -11.28 -13.11 1.94
C ARG A 114 -12.48 -12.37 1.35
N ALA A 115 -13.55 -13.10 1.05
CA ALA A 115 -14.82 -12.49 0.68
C ALA A 115 -15.40 -11.71 1.86
N LEU A 116 -15.60 -10.40 1.66
CA LEU A 116 -16.11 -9.50 2.70
C LEU A 116 -17.58 -9.19 2.48
N PRO A 117 -18.39 -9.06 3.57
CA PRO A 117 -19.74 -8.54 3.46
C PRO A 117 -19.73 -7.04 3.11
N PRO A 118 -20.81 -6.51 2.49
CA PRO A 118 -20.87 -5.11 2.03
C PRO A 118 -20.47 -4.08 3.09
N ALA A 119 -20.97 -4.23 4.31
CA ALA A 119 -20.63 -3.34 5.42
C ALA A 119 -19.13 -3.34 5.82
N ALA A 120 -18.39 -4.41 5.55
CA ALA A 120 -16.95 -4.47 5.77
C ALA A 120 -16.20 -3.82 4.59
N ILE A 121 -16.69 -3.98 3.35
CA ILE A 121 -16.14 -3.32 2.16
C ILE A 121 -16.21 -1.79 2.31
N GLU A 122 -17.29 -1.26 2.83
CA GLU A 122 -17.45 0.19 3.06
C GLU A 122 -16.43 0.77 4.06
N ARG A 123 -15.87 -0.06 4.95
CA ARG A 123 -14.83 0.34 5.91
C ARG A 123 -13.43 0.38 5.30
N LEU A 124 -13.24 -0.23 4.14
CA LEU A 124 -11.93 -0.23 3.45
C LEU A 124 -11.60 1.17 2.90
N PRO A 125 -10.29 1.49 2.73
CA PRO A 125 -9.88 2.62 1.90
C PRO A 125 -10.55 2.55 0.53
N GLN A 126 -10.96 3.71 0.00
CA GLN A 126 -11.72 3.79 -1.26
C GLN A 126 -11.04 3.02 -2.39
N ALA A 127 -9.71 3.11 -2.50
CA ALA A 127 -8.91 2.43 -3.52
C ALA A 127 -9.05 0.90 -3.51
N GLN A 128 -9.44 0.30 -2.37
CA GLN A 128 -9.52 -1.16 -2.20
C GLN A 128 -10.94 -1.72 -2.38
N ARG A 129 -11.98 -0.88 -2.34
CA ARG A 129 -13.37 -1.33 -2.32
C ARG A 129 -13.78 -2.11 -3.57
N ALA A 130 -13.35 -1.66 -4.76
CA ALA A 130 -13.67 -2.34 -6.02
C ALA A 130 -13.06 -3.74 -6.09
N ALA A 131 -11.80 -3.89 -5.66
CA ALA A 131 -11.14 -5.19 -5.59
C ALA A 131 -11.83 -6.12 -4.58
N ALA A 132 -12.18 -5.61 -3.39
CA ALA A 132 -12.90 -6.37 -2.39
C ALA A 132 -14.28 -6.82 -2.85
N ALA A 133 -15.04 -5.96 -3.53
CA ALA A 133 -16.34 -6.30 -4.11
C ALA A 133 -16.22 -7.39 -5.18
N ALA A 134 -15.18 -7.34 -6.02
CA ALA A 134 -14.92 -8.39 -7.01
C ALA A 134 -14.60 -9.74 -6.33
N VAL A 135 -13.80 -9.74 -5.27
CA VAL A 135 -13.48 -10.94 -4.48
C VAL A 135 -14.74 -11.53 -3.85
N ALA A 136 -15.65 -10.69 -3.35
CA ALA A 136 -16.92 -11.11 -2.75
C ALA A 136 -17.96 -11.65 -3.75
N GLY A 137 -17.63 -11.78 -5.02
CA GLY A 137 -18.55 -12.32 -6.04
C GLY A 137 -19.20 -11.26 -6.92
N GLY A 138 -18.77 -10.01 -6.81
CA GLY A 138 -19.15 -8.92 -7.71
C GLY A 138 -18.61 -9.11 -9.13
N ALA A 139 -18.84 -8.10 -10.00
CA ALA A 139 -18.42 -8.14 -11.41
C ALA A 139 -16.96 -8.55 -11.55
N SER A 140 -16.69 -9.44 -12.49
CA SER A 140 -15.38 -10.10 -12.70
C SER A 140 -14.26 -9.16 -13.18
N THR A 141 -14.54 -7.88 -13.39
CA THR A 141 -13.60 -6.90 -13.95
C THR A 141 -13.47 -5.66 -13.05
N ALA A 142 -12.91 -5.86 -11.85
CA ALA A 142 -12.49 -4.69 -11.07
C ALA A 142 -11.27 -4.07 -11.77
N SER A 143 -11.42 -2.84 -12.25
CA SER A 143 -10.31 -2.08 -12.81
C SER A 143 -9.51 -1.45 -11.68
N VAL A 144 -8.21 -1.70 -11.69
CA VAL A 144 -7.25 -1.04 -10.79
C VAL A 144 -6.65 0.23 -11.43
N GLN A 145 -7.04 0.54 -12.68
CA GLN A 145 -6.49 1.64 -13.48
C GLN A 145 -6.80 3.02 -12.89
N GLY A 146 -7.99 3.17 -12.28
CA GLY A 146 -8.41 4.43 -11.64
C GLY A 146 -7.86 4.66 -10.23
N ILE A 147 -6.93 3.84 -9.75
CA ILE A 147 -6.29 4.03 -8.45
C ILE A 147 -5.03 4.87 -8.65
N ASP A 148 -5.02 6.12 -8.18
CA ASP A 148 -3.91 7.06 -8.39
C ASP A 148 -2.67 6.68 -7.59
N ASP A 149 -2.83 6.27 -6.32
CA ASP A 149 -1.71 5.86 -5.47
C ASP A 149 -1.10 4.53 -5.95
N PRO A 150 0.20 4.52 -6.36
CA PRO A 150 0.81 3.33 -6.94
C PRO A 150 0.84 2.12 -6.00
N LEU A 151 1.07 2.32 -4.70
CA LEU A 151 1.10 1.23 -3.74
C LEU A 151 -0.30 0.63 -3.54
N SER A 152 -1.32 1.46 -3.40
CA SER A 152 -2.71 1.02 -3.31
C SER A 152 -3.15 0.26 -4.57
N ARG A 153 -2.67 0.68 -5.75
CA ARG A 153 -2.91 -0.02 -7.02
C ARG A 153 -2.31 -1.42 -7.02
N LEU A 154 -1.05 -1.55 -6.57
CA LEU A 154 -0.39 -2.86 -6.47
C LEU A 154 -1.06 -3.78 -5.45
N ILE A 155 -1.50 -3.24 -4.30
CA ILE A 155 -2.24 -4.01 -3.28
C ILE A 155 -3.54 -4.54 -3.88
N ALA A 156 -4.35 -3.69 -4.52
CA ALA A 156 -5.60 -4.12 -5.14
C ALA A 156 -5.38 -5.18 -6.23
N ALA A 157 -4.36 -4.99 -7.09
CA ALA A 157 -3.98 -5.96 -8.10
C ALA A 157 -3.55 -7.30 -7.48
N ALA A 158 -2.78 -7.28 -6.40
CA ALA A 158 -2.30 -8.46 -5.71
C ALA A 158 -3.43 -9.25 -5.02
N VAL A 159 -4.38 -8.53 -4.38
CA VAL A 159 -5.57 -9.18 -3.79
C VAL A 159 -6.42 -9.84 -4.88
N LEU A 160 -6.64 -9.18 -6.02
CA LEU A 160 -7.32 -9.80 -7.17
C LEU A 160 -6.56 -11.00 -7.71
N PHE A 161 -5.23 -10.93 -7.77
CA PHE A 161 -4.38 -12.03 -8.22
C PHE A 161 -4.47 -13.24 -7.28
N GLN A 162 -4.37 -13.01 -5.97
CA GLN A 162 -4.50 -14.05 -4.95
C GLN A 162 -5.88 -14.75 -5.01
N ALA A 163 -6.94 -13.98 -5.29
CA ALA A 163 -8.30 -14.49 -5.44
C ALA A 163 -8.55 -15.16 -6.80
N GLY A 164 -7.58 -15.24 -7.72
CA GLY A 164 -7.75 -15.75 -9.07
C GLY A 164 -8.63 -14.89 -9.99
N LYS A 165 -8.79 -13.60 -9.64
CA LYS A 165 -9.66 -12.63 -10.34
C LYS A 165 -8.90 -11.52 -11.08
N ALA A 166 -7.57 -11.55 -11.08
CA ALA A 166 -6.77 -10.59 -11.83
C ALA A 166 -6.84 -10.89 -13.34
N SER A 167 -7.27 -9.90 -14.12
CA SER A 167 -7.22 -9.97 -15.58
C SER A 167 -5.76 -9.88 -16.08
N PRO A 168 -5.48 -10.31 -17.34
CA PRO A 168 -4.18 -10.07 -17.96
C PRO A 168 -3.76 -8.58 -17.90
N ALA A 169 -4.70 -7.67 -18.18
CA ALA A 169 -4.46 -6.22 -18.10
C ALA A 169 -4.10 -5.75 -16.69
N THR A 170 -4.74 -6.32 -15.66
CA THR A 170 -4.39 -6.02 -14.25
C THR A 170 -2.95 -6.40 -13.93
N ILE A 171 -2.51 -7.58 -14.38
CA ILE A 171 -1.15 -8.09 -14.14
C ILE A 171 -0.12 -7.23 -14.88
N THR A 172 -0.37 -6.87 -16.13
CA THR A 172 0.50 -5.97 -16.93
C THR A 172 0.61 -4.60 -16.26
N LEU A 173 -0.52 -3.99 -15.89
CA LEU A 173 -0.53 -2.68 -15.23
C LEU A 173 0.20 -2.70 -13.87
N ALA A 174 0.14 -3.79 -13.14
CA ALA A 174 0.89 -3.93 -11.89
C ALA A 174 2.41 -3.94 -12.14
N ALA A 175 2.90 -4.68 -13.14
CA ALA A 175 4.31 -4.66 -13.53
C ALA A 175 4.75 -3.27 -14.01
N GLU A 176 3.96 -2.61 -14.85
CA GLU A 176 4.20 -1.24 -15.32
C GLU A 176 4.24 -0.24 -14.16
N THR A 177 3.30 -0.35 -13.21
CA THR A 177 3.28 0.50 -12.01
C THR A 177 4.54 0.34 -11.18
N ALA A 178 4.95 -0.89 -10.91
CA ALA A 178 6.17 -1.17 -10.14
C ALA A 178 7.43 -0.66 -10.88
N SER A 179 7.47 -0.80 -12.21
CA SER A 179 8.54 -0.32 -13.07
C SER A 179 8.64 1.21 -13.04
N ALA A 180 7.51 1.91 -13.22
CA ALA A 180 7.47 3.38 -13.21
C ALA A 180 7.93 3.97 -11.86
N GLN A 181 7.72 3.27 -10.76
CA GLN A 181 8.17 3.67 -9.43
C GLN A 181 9.62 3.24 -9.11
N GLY A 182 10.26 2.43 -9.94
CA GLY A 182 11.55 1.84 -9.65
C GLY A 182 11.53 0.84 -8.48
N TRP A 183 10.38 0.29 -8.14
CA TRP A 183 10.21 -0.64 -7.03
C TRP A 183 10.63 -2.05 -7.41
N ARG A 184 11.86 -2.36 -7.09
CA ARG A 184 12.54 -3.59 -7.53
C ARG A 184 11.82 -4.87 -7.07
N ARG A 185 11.39 -4.96 -5.81
CA ARG A 185 10.75 -6.17 -5.25
C ARG A 185 9.43 -6.49 -5.94
N PRO A 186 8.41 -5.62 -5.96
CA PRO A 186 7.18 -5.92 -6.65
C PRO A 186 7.37 -6.08 -8.16
N LEU A 187 8.28 -5.32 -8.79
CA LEU A 187 8.57 -5.48 -10.23
C LEU A 187 9.03 -6.90 -10.56
N LEU A 188 9.97 -7.44 -9.81
CA LEU A 188 10.44 -8.82 -10.02
C LEU A 188 9.31 -9.83 -9.85
N ALA A 189 8.47 -9.67 -8.82
CA ALA A 189 7.34 -10.57 -8.59
C ALA A 189 6.33 -10.54 -9.75
N TRP A 190 5.95 -9.35 -10.23
CA TRP A 190 5.00 -9.23 -11.33
C TRP A 190 5.58 -9.63 -12.69
N LEU A 191 6.86 -9.38 -12.97
CA LEU A 191 7.54 -9.87 -14.17
C LEU A 191 7.60 -11.40 -14.18
N GLU A 192 7.83 -12.05 -13.04
CA GLU A 192 7.78 -13.53 -12.95
C GLU A 192 6.40 -14.07 -13.32
N VAL A 193 5.32 -13.45 -12.81
CA VAL A 193 3.96 -13.85 -13.19
C VAL A 193 3.73 -13.71 -14.69
N LEU A 194 4.19 -12.60 -15.31
CA LEU A 194 4.06 -12.39 -16.75
C LEU A 194 4.88 -13.44 -17.54
N ALA A 195 6.11 -13.73 -17.12
CA ALA A 195 6.97 -14.72 -17.79
C ALA A 195 6.35 -16.11 -17.74
N LEU A 196 5.87 -16.55 -16.57
CA LEU A 196 5.19 -17.84 -16.41
C LEU A 196 3.90 -17.94 -17.26
N ARG A 197 3.16 -16.84 -17.42
CA ARG A 197 1.98 -16.80 -18.28
C ARG A 197 2.36 -16.91 -19.75
N ALA A 198 3.40 -16.21 -20.19
CA ALA A 198 3.91 -16.30 -21.56
C ALA A 198 4.41 -17.71 -21.89
N GLU A 199 5.14 -18.35 -20.99
CA GLU A 199 5.58 -19.75 -21.11
C GLU A 199 4.39 -20.69 -21.27
N ARG A 200 3.36 -20.59 -20.42
CA ARG A 200 2.15 -21.41 -20.51
C ARG A 200 1.34 -21.20 -21.80
N ALA A 201 1.43 -20.00 -22.39
CA ALA A 201 0.80 -19.68 -23.66
C ALA A 201 1.65 -20.07 -24.89
N GLY A 202 2.86 -20.62 -24.69
CA GLY A 202 3.80 -20.94 -25.77
C GLY A 202 4.48 -19.72 -26.40
N ALA A 203 4.34 -18.52 -25.81
CA ALA A 203 4.96 -17.28 -26.27
C ALA A 203 6.41 -17.18 -25.77
N LEU A 204 7.28 -18.05 -26.27
CA LEU A 204 8.65 -18.23 -25.73
C LEU A 204 9.52 -17.00 -25.89
N ASP A 205 9.41 -16.25 -26.99
CA ASP A 205 10.17 -15.01 -27.21
C ASP A 205 9.81 -13.95 -26.17
N GLU A 206 8.52 -13.82 -25.85
CA GLU A 206 8.03 -12.91 -24.81
C GLU A 206 8.54 -13.33 -23.43
N ALA A 207 8.46 -14.62 -23.10
CA ALA A 207 8.97 -15.16 -21.85
C ALA A 207 10.47 -14.86 -21.70
N GLN A 208 11.25 -15.08 -22.73
CA GLN A 208 12.69 -14.76 -22.72
C GLN A 208 12.96 -13.26 -22.57
N ARG A 209 12.16 -12.41 -23.21
CA ARG A 209 12.25 -10.96 -23.04
C ARG A 209 12.02 -10.55 -21.58
N LEU A 210 10.98 -11.07 -20.95
CA LEU A 210 10.65 -10.82 -19.54
C LEU A 210 11.76 -11.33 -18.60
N ARG A 211 12.32 -12.50 -18.87
CA ARG A 211 13.45 -13.04 -18.11
C ARG A 211 14.69 -12.13 -18.19
N ARG A 212 15.01 -11.57 -19.37
CA ARG A 212 16.10 -10.60 -19.50
C ARG A 212 15.84 -9.32 -18.73
N GLN A 213 14.59 -8.82 -18.69
CA GLN A 213 14.21 -7.67 -17.85
C GLN A 213 14.45 -7.97 -16.36
N MET A 214 14.05 -9.16 -15.89
CA MET A 214 14.30 -9.56 -14.50
C MET A 214 15.80 -9.61 -14.18
N GLN A 215 16.64 -10.14 -15.08
CA GLN A 215 18.10 -10.16 -14.90
C GLN A 215 18.67 -8.75 -14.77
N LEU A 216 18.21 -7.80 -15.60
CA LEU A 216 18.61 -6.40 -15.51
C LEU A 216 18.24 -5.81 -14.12
N VAL A 217 17.01 -6.02 -13.65
CA VAL A 217 16.54 -5.53 -12.36
C VAL A 217 17.32 -6.16 -11.20
N GLN A 218 17.67 -7.46 -11.30
CA GLN A 218 18.46 -8.16 -10.28
C GLN A 218 19.92 -7.69 -10.23
N GLY A 219 20.51 -7.34 -11.39
CA GLY A 219 21.87 -6.85 -11.49
C GLY A 219 22.08 -5.40 -11.05
N ALA A 220 21.01 -4.62 -10.92
CA ALA A 220 21.07 -3.26 -10.39
C ALA A 220 21.33 -3.31 -8.88
N LYS A 221 22.56 -2.91 -8.47
CA LYS A 221 22.99 -2.80 -7.06
C LYS A 221 22.78 -1.39 -6.53
#